data_7c7acb04a8dbd68557c501738321f28f
#
_entry.id   7c7acb04a8dbd68557c501738321f28f
#
_cell.length_a   1.000
_cell.length_b   1.000
_cell.length_c   1.000
_cell.angle_alpha   90.00
_cell.angle_beta   90.00
_cell.angle_gamma   90.00
#
_symmetry.space_group_name_H-M   'P 1'
#
loop_
_entity.id
_entity.type
_entity.pdbx_description
1 polymer ?
#
loop_
_entity_poly.entity_id
_entity_poly.type
_entity_poly.pdbx_seq_one_letter_code
_entity_poly.pdbx_strand_id
1 'polypeptide(L)'
;MTDLYLLGDQDCLKMKRICVVGTRWMSEYGKMMTEQFVQKLVEQNWCIVSGLARGIDRVAHETALGCGGKTIAVLGHGTDLCYPPEHENLKKRILDSGGLLVSEYGDVVKPTPDKFRARDKLMTHLSQAVLVMECPRRSGVKITVGAAAEEGKSVYVVPGPINQASYHGSVEIIRNGGIPVYSSEDLMEQLEFL
;
A
#
# COMPACT_ATOMS: atom_id res chain seq x y z
N MET A 1 -7.33 20.36 8.67
CA MET A 1 -6.56 19.47 7.79
C MET A 1 -5.10 19.71 8.12
N THR A 2 -4.35 18.64 8.40
CA THR A 2 -2.89 18.77 8.59
C THR A 2 -2.27 19.08 7.23
N ASP A 3 -1.36 20.04 7.15
CA ASP A 3 -0.64 20.34 5.91
C ASP A 3 0.19 19.12 5.51
N LEU A 4 0.11 18.72 4.24
CA LEU A 4 0.88 17.61 3.70
C LEU A 4 2.17 18.11 3.05
N TYR A 5 3.28 17.48 3.36
CA TYR A 5 4.56 17.66 2.70
C TYR A 5 4.60 16.72 1.49
N LEU A 6 4.74 17.28 0.31
CA LEU A 6 4.71 16.59 -0.98
C LEU A 6 6.06 16.78 -1.68
N LEU A 7 6.68 15.68 -2.11
CA LEU A 7 7.91 15.70 -2.88
C LEU A 7 7.77 14.78 -4.09
N GLY A 8 7.91 15.32 -5.31
CA GLY A 8 7.75 14.62 -6.58
C GLY A 8 6.53 15.08 -7.38
N ASP A 9 6.01 14.20 -8.24
CA ASP A 9 4.94 14.52 -9.19
C ASP A 9 3.55 14.44 -8.53
N GLN A 10 2.95 15.61 -8.30
CA GLN A 10 1.62 15.72 -7.68
C GLN A 10 0.47 15.26 -8.60
N ASP A 11 0.71 15.07 -9.90
CA ASP A 11 -0.31 14.53 -10.80
C ASP A 11 -0.69 13.08 -10.45
N CYS A 12 0.15 12.37 -9.71
CA CYS A 12 -0.19 11.10 -9.08
C CYS A 12 -1.47 11.18 -8.23
N LEU A 13 -1.77 12.33 -7.60
CA LEU A 13 -2.98 12.54 -6.80
C LEU A 13 -4.26 12.68 -7.62
N LYS A 14 -4.16 12.88 -8.94
CA LYS A 14 -5.30 12.96 -9.87
C LYS A 14 -5.67 11.60 -10.48
N MET A 15 -4.79 10.62 -10.35
CA MET A 15 -5.01 9.26 -10.89
C MET A 15 -6.00 8.45 -10.03
N LYS A 16 -6.52 7.35 -10.58
CA LYS A 16 -7.13 6.30 -9.76
C LYS A 16 -6.05 5.70 -8.85
N ARG A 17 -6.31 5.58 -7.55
CA ARG A 17 -5.31 5.15 -6.56
C ARG A 17 -5.84 4.02 -5.70
N ILE A 18 -5.03 3.00 -5.53
CA ILE A 18 -5.31 1.87 -4.64
C ILE A 18 -4.18 1.70 -3.63
N CYS A 19 -4.55 1.53 -2.36
CA CYS A 19 -3.61 1.25 -1.27
C CYS A 19 -3.27 -0.24 -1.27
N VAL A 20 -2.01 -0.59 -1.53
CA VAL A 20 -1.52 -1.98 -1.47
C VAL A 20 -0.71 -2.17 -0.20
N VAL A 21 -1.15 -3.09 0.66
CA VAL A 21 -0.54 -3.32 1.98
C VAL A 21 -0.39 -4.81 2.31
N GLY A 22 0.54 -5.09 3.22
CA GLY A 22 0.72 -6.43 3.72
C GLY A 22 1.81 -6.52 4.79
N THR A 23 2.18 -7.75 5.11
CA THR A 23 3.21 -8.05 6.09
C THR A 23 4.59 -7.55 5.67
N ARG A 24 5.42 -7.20 6.66
CA ARG A 24 6.85 -6.89 6.45
C ARG A 24 7.71 -8.16 6.26
N TRP A 25 7.15 -9.33 6.54
CA TRP A 25 7.77 -10.65 6.44
C TRP A 25 6.90 -11.51 5.50
N MET A 26 6.94 -11.18 4.22
CA MET A 26 6.12 -11.83 3.21
C MET A 26 6.61 -13.23 2.88
N SER A 27 5.68 -14.08 2.50
CA SER A 27 5.96 -15.37 1.88
C SER A 27 6.28 -15.21 0.38
N GLU A 28 6.86 -16.23 -0.24
CA GLU A 28 7.06 -16.25 -1.70
C GLU A 28 5.72 -16.14 -2.45
N TYR A 29 4.66 -16.76 -1.92
CA TYR A 29 3.31 -16.63 -2.48
C TYR A 29 2.83 -15.17 -2.37
N GLY A 30 2.99 -14.52 -1.22
CA GLY A 30 2.62 -13.12 -1.03
C GLY A 30 3.37 -12.19 -1.99
N LYS A 31 4.67 -12.44 -2.21
CA LYS A 31 5.47 -11.72 -3.19
C LYS A 31 4.91 -11.90 -4.60
N MET A 32 4.76 -13.14 -5.06
CA MET A 32 4.26 -13.47 -6.40
C MET A 32 2.88 -12.85 -6.67
N MET A 33 1.96 -12.95 -5.71
CA MET A 33 0.64 -12.34 -5.84
C MET A 33 0.72 -10.81 -5.89
N THR A 34 1.59 -10.19 -5.08
CA THR A 34 1.78 -8.73 -5.14
C THR A 34 2.28 -8.29 -6.52
N GLU A 35 3.26 -8.98 -7.08
CA GLU A 35 3.77 -8.71 -8.42
C GLU A 35 2.66 -8.81 -9.48
N GLN A 36 1.88 -9.89 -9.46
CA GLN A 36 0.79 -10.12 -10.42
C GLN A 36 -0.31 -9.06 -10.33
N PHE A 37 -0.80 -8.77 -9.13
CA PHE A 37 -1.90 -7.82 -8.94
C PHE A 37 -1.46 -6.38 -9.24
N VAL A 38 -0.26 -5.99 -8.80
CA VAL A 38 0.26 -4.63 -9.06
C VAL A 38 0.55 -4.43 -10.54
N GLN A 39 1.11 -5.42 -11.25
CA GLN A 39 1.29 -5.35 -12.70
C GLN A 39 -0.06 -5.05 -13.38
N LYS A 40 -1.11 -5.82 -13.07
CA LYS A 40 -2.44 -5.62 -13.65
C LYS A 40 -3.04 -4.25 -13.35
N LEU A 41 -2.89 -3.77 -12.12
CA LEU A 41 -3.32 -2.43 -11.72
C LEU A 41 -2.62 -1.34 -12.53
N VAL A 42 -1.31 -1.45 -12.73
CA VAL A 42 -0.51 -0.51 -13.53
C VAL A 42 -0.95 -0.53 -15.00
N GLU A 43 -1.18 -1.72 -15.59
CA GLU A 43 -1.69 -1.87 -16.96
C GLU A 43 -3.04 -1.14 -17.17
N GLN A 44 -3.83 -1.00 -16.09
CA GLN A 44 -5.10 -0.29 -16.08
C GLN A 44 -5.00 1.16 -15.53
N ASN A 45 -3.77 1.71 -15.54
CA ASN A 45 -3.46 3.09 -15.14
C ASN A 45 -3.82 3.44 -13.68
N TRP A 46 -3.81 2.45 -12.77
CA TRP A 46 -3.90 2.72 -11.34
C TRP A 46 -2.55 3.13 -10.76
N CYS A 47 -2.54 4.17 -9.96
CA CYS A 47 -1.38 4.56 -9.16
C CYS A 47 -1.38 3.76 -7.85
N ILE A 48 -0.25 3.18 -7.51
CA ILE A 48 -0.08 2.35 -6.32
C ILE A 48 0.28 3.23 -5.13
N VAL A 49 -0.51 3.19 -4.07
CA VAL A 49 -0.22 3.85 -2.79
C VAL A 49 0.29 2.81 -1.81
N SER A 50 1.45 3.03 -1.21
CA SER A 50 1.98 2.14 -0.18
C SER A 50 2.93 2.88 0.76
N GLY A 51 3.44 2.20 1.79
CA GLY A 51 4.10 2.85 2.92
C GLY A 51 5.61 2.79 2.92
N LEU A 52 6.26 2.36 1.85
CA LEU A 52 7.72 2.19 1.74
C LEU A 52 8.31 1.25 2.83
N ALA A 53 7.51 0.42 3.47
CA ALA A 53 7.98 -0.55 4.44
C ALA A 53 8.62 -1.79 3.76
N ARG A 54 9.28 -2.64 4.57
CA ARG A 54 9.74 -3.96 4.11
C ARG A 54 8.57 -4.83 3.64
N GLY A 55 8.86 -5.90 2.93
CA GLY A 55 7.89 -6.89 2.52
C GLY A 55 6.97 -6.39 1.41
N ILE A 56 5.67 -6.51 1.58
CA ILE A 56 4.66 -6.23 0.55
C ILE A 56 4.77 -4.79 0.01
N ASP A 57 4.92 -3.80 0.87
CA ASP A 57 5.01 -2.39 0.45
C ASP A 57 6.17 -2.19 -0.55
N ARG A 58 7.35 -2.76 -0.23
CA ARG A 58 8.51 -2.71 -1.11
C ARG A 58 8.20 -3.33 -2.48
N VAL A 59 7.67 -4.55 -2.50
CA VAL A 59 7.36 -5.26 -3.75
C VAL A 59 6.33 -4.48 -4.56
N ALA A 60 5.31 -3.90 -3.92
CA ALA A 60 4.31 -3.09 -4.59
C ALA A 60 4.94 -1.89 -5.32
N HIS A 61 5.84 -1.15 -4.65
CA HIS A 61 6.55 -0.04 -5.29
C HIS A 61 7.48 -0.51 -6.42
N GLU A 62 8.31 -1.55 -6.16
CA GLU A 62 9.28 -2.08 -7.13
C GLU A 62 8.57 -2.58 -8.40
N THR A 63 7.43 -3.29 -8.25
CA THR A 63 6.65 -3.78 -9.37
C THR A 63 6.00 -2.63 -10.15
N ALA A 64 5.40 -1.66 -9.45
CA ALA A 64 4.83 -0.49 -10.12
C ALA A 64 5.86 0.23 -10.99
N LEU A 65 7.06 0.46 -10.46
CA LEU A 65 8.17 1.09 -11.20
C LEU A 65 8.67 0.21 -12.34
N GLY A 66 8.78 -1.11 -12.12
CA GLY A 66 9.22 -2.07 -13.14
C GLY A 66 8.28 -2.16 -14.35
N CYS A 67 6.99 -1.92 -14.13
CA CYS A 67 5.96 -1.86 -15.18
C CYS A 67 5.75 -0.46 -15.76
N GLY A 68 6.57 0.53 -15.40
CA GLY A 68 6.45 1.91 -15.90
C GLY A 68 5.27 2.69 -15.32
N GLY A 69 4.66 2.18 -14.23
CA GLY A 69 3.54 2.81 -13.53
C GLY A 69 3.96 3.89 -12.53
N LYS A 70 2.96 4.55 -11.98
CA LYS A 70 3.12 5.58 -10.95
C LYS A 70 2.87 4.99 -9.56
N THR A 71 3.62 5.50 -8.57
CA THR A 71 3.43 5.09 -7.19
C THR A 71 3.62 6.25 -6.22
N ILE A 72 2.85 6.22 -5.14
CA ILE A 72 2.90 7.19 -4.03
C ILE A 72 3.42 6.45 -2.79
N ALA A 73 4.55 6.89 -2.27
CA ALA A 73 5.05 6.42 -0.99
C ALA A 73 4.61 7.37 0.13
N VAL A 74 3.81 6.86 1.06
CA VAL A 74 3.36 7.62 2.23
C VAL A 74 4.29 7.33 3.39
N LEU A 75 4.86 8.37 3.99
CA LEU A 75 5.93 8.26 4.97
C LEU A 75 5.43 8.56 6.39
N GLY A 76 5.87 7.77 7.37
CA GLY A 76 5.69 8.04 8.80
C GLY A 76 6.84 8.85 9.42
N HIS A 77 7.48 9.71 8.63
CA HIS A 77 8.62 10.56 8.97
C HIS A 77 8.79 11.67 7.94
N GLY A 78 9.70 12.60 8.17
CA GLY A 78 9.97 13.69 7.22
C GLY A 78 10.53 13.21 5.88
N THR A 79 10.29 14.00 4.83
CA THR A 79 10.63 13.64 3.45
C THR A 79 12.13 13.52 3.18
N ASP A 80 12.99 14.19 3.96
CA ASP A 80 14.45 14.12 3.83
C ASP A 80 15.03 12.81 4.41
N LEU A 81 14.28 12.13 5.24
CA LEU A 81 14.69 10.86 5.83
C LEU A 81 14.23 9.67 5.00
N CYS A 82 14.83 8.51 5.23
CA CYS A 82 14.35 7.23 4.72
C CYS A 82 14.26 6.20 5.84
N TYR A 83 13.13 5.54 5.93
CA TYR A 83 12.96 4.41 6.83
C TYR A 83 12.10 3.32 6.16
N PRO A 84 12.59 2.09 6.07
CA PRO A 84 13.90 1.64 6.56
C PRO A 84 15.06 2.19 5.69
N PRO A 85 16.28 2.34 6.25
CA PRO A 85 17.41 2.98 5.55
C PRO A 85 17.82 2.27 4.24
N GLU A 86 17.64 0.95 4.16
CA GLU A 86 17.92 0.16 2.96
C GLU A 86 17.02 0.50 1.77
N HIS A 87 15.92 1.22 1.96
CA HIS A 87 15.00 1.66 0.90
C HIS A 87 15.35 3.05 0.31
N GLU A 88 16.50 3.63 0.66
CA GLU A 88 16.92 4.93 0.12
C GLU A 88 16.97 4.93 -1.43
N ASN A 89 17.50 3.86 -2.01
CA ASN A 89 17.51 3.70 -3.47
C ASN A 89 16.09 3.60 -4.05
N LEU A 90 15.20 2.84 -3.40
CA LEU A 90 13.80 2.72 -3.84
C LEU A 90 13.08 4.07 -3.76
N LYS A 91 13.27 4.82 -2.68
CA LYS A 91 12.75 6.19 -2.51
C LYS A 91 13.19 7.09 -3.66
N LYS A 92 14.50 7.07 -4.00
CA LYS A 92 15.03 7.83 -5.14
C LYS A 92 14.41 7.39 -6.46
N ARG A 93 14.32 6.09 -6.73
CA ARG A 93 13.70 5.56 -7.96
C ARG A 93 12.24 5.97 -8.11
N ILE A 94 11.47 6.04 -7.00
CA ILE A 94 10.09 6.55 -7.02
C ILE A 94 10.06 7.98 -7.56
N LEU A 95 10.91 8.86 -7.05
CA LEU A 95 10.99 10.25 -7.49
C LEU A 95 11.47 10.37 -8.95
N ASP A 96 12.55 9.67 -9.30
CA ASP A 96 13.14 9.70 -10.65
C ASP A 96 12.16 9.20 -11.73
N SER A 97 11.21 8.33 -11.36
CA SER A 97 10.17 7.80 -12.25
C SER A 97 8.88 8.65 -12.25
N GLY A 98 8.90 9.83 -11.65
CA GLY A 98 7.74 10.71 -11.55
C GLY A 98 6.66 10.16 -10.62
N GLY A 99 7.06 9.51 -9.53
CA GLY A 99 6.20 9.17 -8.41
C GLY A 99 6.17 10.30 -7.37
N LEU A 100 5.50 10.05 -6.25
CA LEU A 100 5.27 11.04 -5.21
C LEU A 100 5.59 10.48 -3.83
N LEU A 101 6.25 11.27 -2.99
CA LEU A 101 6.34 11.04 -1.55
C LEU A 101 5.35 11.97 -0.83
N VAL A 102 4.63 11.43 0.13
CA VAL A 102 3.65 12.17 0.94
C VAL A 102 3.95 11.94 2.42
N SER A 103 3.96 13.02 3.20
CA SER A 103 4.13 12.95 4.65
C SER A 103 3.28 14.01 5.36
N GLU A 104 2.83 13.72 6.58
CA GLU A 104 2.26 14.70 7.51
C GLU A 104 3.35 15.43 8.33
N TYR A 105 4.64 15.13 8.07
CA TYR A 105 5.75 15.59 8.90
C TYR A 105 6.79 16.34 8.09
N GLY A 106 7.30 17.44 8.67
CA GLY A 106 8.39 18.21 8.06
C GLY A 106 9.68 17.40 7.88
N ASP A 107 10.55 17.89 7.04
CA ASP A 107 11.65 17.20 6.36
C ASP A 107 12.53 16.29 7.22
N VAL A 108 12.87 16.72 8.44
CA VAL A 108 13.82 16.00 9.32
C VAL A 108 13.15 15.28 10.52
N VAL A 109 11.82 15.17 10.52
CA VAL A 109 11.08 14.54 11.63
C VAL A 109 11.31 13.03 11.62
N LYS A 110 11.85 12.50 12.71
CA LYS A 110 12.18 11.07 12.85
C LYS A 110 10.93 10.18 12.99
N PRO A 111 10.99 8.93 12.50
CA PRO A 111 9.91 7.96 12.61
C PRO A 111 9.65 7.56 14.07
N THR A 112 8.37 7.36 14.41
CA THR A 112 7.93 6.77 15.69
C THR A 112 6.75 5.84 15.44
N PRO A 113 6.40 4.93 16.38
CA PRO A 113 5.27 4.02 16.20
C PRO A 113 3.94 4.74 15.92
N ASP A 114 3.69 5.87 16.57
CA ASP A 114 2.44 6.63 16.38
C ASP A 114 2.37 7.27 14.99
N LYS A 115 3.50 7.76 14.47
CA LYS A 115 3.57 8.31 13.12
C LYS A 115 3.34 7.23 12.05
N PHE A 116 3.77 5.99 12.28
CA PHE A 116 3.42 4.89 11.38
C PHE A 116 1.92 4.58 11.39
N ARG A 117 1.25 4.69 12.57
CA ARG A 117 -0.21 4.52 12.64
C ARG A 117 -0.96 5.64 11.90
N ALA A 118 -0.50 6.89 12.04
CA ALA A 118 -1.06 8.01 11.29
C ALA A 118 -0.87 7.83 9.78
N ARG A 119 0.34 7.45 9.35
CA ARG A 119 0.67 7.14 7.97
C ARG A 119 -0.24 6.05 7.37
N ASP A 120 -0.52 4.97 8.13
CA ASP A 120 -1.37 3.88 7.68
C ASP A 120 -2.81 4.36 7.39
N LYS A 121 -3.32 5.31 8.19
CA LYS A 121 -4.61 5.97 7.91
C LYS A 121 -4.52 6.90 6.70
N LEU A 122 -3.45 7.67 6.57
CA LEU A 122 -3.25 8.57 5.42
C LEU A 122 -3.18 7.79 4.10
N MET A 123 -2.55 6.61 4.05
CA MET A 123 -2.57 5.75 2.85
C MET A 123 -4.00 5.42 2.42
N THR A 124 -4.84 5.07 3.37
CA THR A 124 -6.27 4.82 3.10
C THR A 124 -6.95 6.08 2.57
N HIS A 125 -6.75 7.21 3.25
CA HIS A 125 -7.36 8.49 2.85
C HIS A 125 -7.02 8.89 1.42
N LEU A 126 -5.78 8.67 0.99
CA LEU A 126 -5.30 8.98 -0.36
C LEU A 126 -5.77 8.00 -1.45
N SER A 127 -6.46 6.92 -1.10
CA SER A 127 -6.82 5.84 -2.01
C SER A 127 -8.34 5.65 -2.12
N GLN A 128 -8.82 5.11 -3.24
CA GLN A 128 -10.25 4.76 -3.43
C GLN A 128 -10.59 3.41 -2.76
N ALA A 129 -9.63 2.50 -2.68
CA ALA A 129 -9.79 1.19 -2.08
C ALA A 129 -8.47 0.71 -1.44
N VAL A 130 -8.56 -0.35 -0.65
CA VAL A 130 -7.41 -1.04 -0.04
C VAL A 130 -7.33 -2.47 -0.55
N LEU A 131 -6.13 -2.90 -0.96
CA LEU A 131 -5.81 -4.27 -1.34
C LEU A 131 -4.83 -4.86 -0.32
N VAL A 132 -5.27 -5.89 0.38
CA VAL A 132 -4.47 -6.63 1.36
C VAL A 132 -3.91 -7.90 0.72
N MET A 133 -2.58 -7.98 0.59
CA MET A 133 -1.90 -9.10 -0.06
C MET A 133 -1.62 -10.26 0.91
N GLU A 134 -1.09 -9.96 2.08
CA GLU A 134 -0.77 -10.94 3.11
C GLU A 134 -0.84 -10.30 4.48
N CYS A 135 -1.65 -10.85 5.38
CA CYS A 135 -1.86 -10.29 6.72
C CYS A 135 -1.82 -11.38 7.80
N PRO A 136 -0.78 -11.42 8.65
CA PRO A 136 -0.78 -12.26 9.84
C PRO A 136 -1.75 -11.72 10.90
N ARG A 137 -2.14 -12.57 11.85
CA ARG A 137 -3.12 -12.22 12.90
C ARG A 137 -2.76 -10.94 13.67
N ARG A 138 -1.47 -10.74 13.98
CA ARG A 138 -0.95 -9.53 14.63
C ARG A 138 -0.20 -8.70 13.59
N SER A 139 -0.90 -7.76 12.96
CA SER A 139 -0.34 -6.94 11.87
C SER A 139 -0.82 -5.49 11.96
N GLY A 140 0.07 -4.55 11.60
CA GLY A 140 -0.27 -3.14 11.40
C GLY A 140 -1.26 -2.90 10.26
N VAL A 141 -1.37 -3.82 9.30
CA VAL A 141 -2.37 -3.80 8.22
C VAL A 141 -3.79 -3.56 8.72
N LYS A 142 -4.11 -4.05 9.94
CA LYS A 142 -5.43 -3.85 10.55
C LYS A 142 -5.77 -2.38 10.84
N ILE A 143 -4.77 -1.51 10.96
CA ILE A 143 -4.97 -0.06 11.12
C ILE A 143 -5.49 0.52 9.80
N THR A 144 -4.85 0.17 8.69
CA THR A 144 -5.27 0.56 7.33
C THR A 144 -6.68 0.05 7.02
N VAL A 145 -6.95 -1.22 7.34
CA VAL A 145 -8.28 -1.84 7.16
C VAL A 145 -9.35 -1.15 8.01
N GLY A 146 -9.04 -0.85 9.28
CA GLY A 146 -9.96 -0.12 10.16
C GLY A 146 -10.27 1.28 9.64
N ALA A 147 -9.25 2.01 9.17
CA ALA A 147 -9.44 3.33 8.56
C ALA A 147 -10.29 3.25 7.27
N ALA A 148 -10.11 2.21 6.45
CA ALA A 148 -10.94 1.98 5.27
C ALA A 148 -12.42 1.77 5.64
N ALA A 149 -12.69 1.00 6.68
CA ALA A 149 -14.05 0.79 7.18
C ALA A 149 -14.67 2.10 7.72
N GLU A 150 -13.90 2.90 8.47
CA GLU A 150 -14.33 4.22 8.96
C GLU A 150 -14.68 5.18 7.80
N GLU A 151 -13.98 5.09 6.67
CA GLU A 151 -14.20 5.92 5.48
C GLU A 151 -15.17 5.30 4.47
N GLY A 152 -15.75 4.14 4.75
CA GLY A 152 -16.68 3.44 3.85
C GLY A 152 -16.02 2.93 2.57
N LYS A 153 -14.72 2.67 2.58
CA LYS A 153 -13.95 2.20 1.41
C LYS A 153 -13.89 0.68 1.36
N SER A 154 -13.94 0.14 0.15
CA SER A 154 -13.80 -1.29 -0.09
C SER A 154 -12.41 -1.80 0.31
N VAL A 155 -12.38 -2.95 0.99
CA VAL A 155 -11.17 -3.67 1.36
C VAL A 155 -11.16 -5.00 0.62
N TYR A 156 -10.30 -5.11 -0.37
CA TYR A 156 -10.05 -6.34 -1.11
C TYR A 156 -8.95 -7.15 -0.45
N VAL A 157 -9.09 -8.46 -0.43
CA VAL A 157 -8.16 -9.34 0.29
C VAL A 157 -7.79 -10.53 -0.59
N VAL A 158 -6.50 -10.71 -0.83
CA VAL A 158 -5.99 -11.90 -1.50
C VAL A 158 -5.98 -13.06 -0.49
N PRO A 159 -6.78 -14.12 -0.71
CA PRO A 159 -6.73 -15.32 0.10
C PRO A 159 -5.38 -16.01 -0.06
N GLY A 160 -4.88 -16.58 1.03
CA GLY A 160 -3.63 -17.34 1.01
C GLY A 160 -3.83 -18.79 1.47
N PRO A 161 -2.77 -19.58 1.45
CA PRO A 161 -2.81 -20.96 1.92
C PRO A 161 -3.29 -21.04 3.36
N ILE A 162 -4.33 -21.83 3.61
CA ILE A 162 -5.00 -21.94 4.92
C ILE A 162 -4.10 -22.49 6.03
N ASN A 163 -3.05 -23.19 5.68
CA ASN A 163 -2.06 -23.76 6.59
C ASN A 163 -0.90 -22.80 6.92
N GLN A 164 -0.92 -21.57 6.39
CA GLN A 164 0.11 -20.55 6.66
C GLN A 164 -0.41 -19.50 7.65
N ALA A 165 0.25 -19.39 8.79
CA ALA A 165 -0.11 -18.42 9.83
C ALA A 165 -0.05 -16.96 9.37
N SER A 166 0.75 -16.67 8.35
CA SER A 166 0.87 -15.33 7.75
C SER A 166 -0.41 -14.84 7.06
N TYR A 167 -1.39 -15.73 6.80
CA TYR A 167 -2.70 -15.41 6.21
C TYR A 167 -3.87 -15.45 7.21
N HIS A 168 -3.63 -15.79 8.47
CA HIS A 168 -4.73 -15.85 9.46
C HIS A 168 -5.42 -14.50 9.69
N GLY A 169 -4.68 -13.37 9.56
CA GLY A 169 -5.29 -12.04 9.61
C GLY A 169 -6.10 -11.72 8.36
N SER A 170 -5.66 -12.19 7.16
CA SER A 170 -6.44 -12.08 5.92
C SER A 170 -7.81 -12.76 6.06
N VAL A 171 -7.85 -13.97 6.65
CA VAL A 171 -9.11 -14.68 6.93
C VAL A 171 -10.00 -13.90 7.91
N GLU A 172 -9.42 -13.28 8.94
CA GLU A 172 -10.18 -12.44 9.88
C GLU A 172 -10.77 -11.21 9.19
N ILE A 173 -10.01 -10.56 8.30
CA ILE A 173 -10.48 -9.40 7.53
C ILE A 173 -11.67 -9.80 6.63
N ILE A 174 -11.56 -10.93 5.91
CA ILE A 174 -12.65 -11.46 5.06
C ILE A 174 -13.91 -11.72 5.90
N ARG A 175 -13.78 -12.37 7.07
CA ARG A 175 -14.91 -12.64 7.97
C ARG A 175 -15.60 -11.37 8.49
N ASN A 176 -14.87 -10.26 8.51
CA ASN A 176 -15.38 -8.97 8.98
C ASN A 176 -15.79 -8.03 7.83
N GLY A 177 -16.07 -8.57 6.64
CA GLY A 177 -16.59 -7.82 5.51
C GLY A 177 -15.56 -7.45 4.44
N GLY A 178 -14.30 -7.88 4.55
CA GLY A 178 -13.33 -7.78 3.46
C GLY A 178 -13.74 -8.66 2.27
N ILE A 179 -13.58 -8.16 1.07
CA ILE A 179 -13.99 -8.79 -0.18
C ILE A 179 -12.84 -9.67 -0.68
N PRO A 180 -12.97 -11.01 -0.67
CA PRO A 180 -11.93 -11.86 -1.21
C PRO A 180 -11.84 -11.71 -2.74
N VAL A 181 -10.62 -11.61 -3.27
CA VAL A 181 -10.34 -11.60 -4.70
C VAL A 181 -9.47 -12.81 -5.06
N TYR A 182 -9.86 -13.55 -6.11
CA TYR A 182 -9.19 -14.78 -6.49
C TYR A 182 -8.25 -14.62 -7.69
N SER A 183 -8.34 -13.49 -8.40
CA SER A 183 -7.40 -13.13 -9.47
C SER A 183 -7.29 -11.61 -9.63
N SER A 184 -6.29 -11.16 -10.37
CA SER A 184 -6.13 -9.75 -10.72
C SER A 184 -7.27 -9.24 -11.61
N GLU A 185 -7.83 -10.10 -12.48
CA GLU A 185 -8.98 -9.82 -13.32
C GLU A 185 -10.24 -9.60 -12.47
N ASP A 186 -10.50 -10.51 -11.52
CA ASP A 186 -11.60 -10.38 -10.56
C ASP A 186 -11.51 -9.06 -9.78
N LEU A 187 -10.31 -8.69 -9.32
CA LEU A 187 -10.12 -7.37 -8.69
C LEU A 187 -10.51 -6.23 -9.64
N MET A 188 -10.12 -6.29 -10.91
CA MET A 188 -10.44 -5.23 -11.87
C MET A 188 -11.95 -5.10 -12.08
N GLU A 189 -12.67 -6.22 -12.22
CA GLU A 189 -14.13 -6.23 -12.32
C GLU A 189 -14.78 -5.58 -11.08
N GLN A 190 -14.29 -5.87 -9.87
CA GLN A 190 -14.77 -5.26 -8.63
C GLN A 190 -14.49 -3.75 -8.56
N LEU A 191 -13.35 -3.30 -9.11
CA LEU A 191 -12.94 -1.89 -9.11
C LEU A 191 -13.73 -1.04 -10.14
N GLU A 192 -14.41 -1.64 -11.12
CA GLU A 192 -15.28 -0.92 -12.06
C GLU A 192 -16.50 -0.28 -11.38
N PHE A 193 -16.88 -0.77 -10.21
CA PHE A 193 -18.03 -0.29 -9.44
C PHE A 193 -17.67 0.79 -8.41
N LEU A 194 -16.42 1.28 -8.39
CA LEU A 194 -15.97 2.41 -7.56
C LEU A 194 -16.05 3.70 -8.36
#